data_549273c740cf34eb1ec21d496941a666
#
_entry.id   549273c740cf34eb1ec21d496941a666
#
_cell.length_a   1.000
_cell.length_b   1.000
_cell.length_c   1.000
_cell.angle_alpha   90.00
_cell.angle_beta   90.00
_cell.angle_gamma   90.00
#
_symmetry.space_group_name_H-M   'P 1'
#
loop_
_entity.id
_entity.type
_entity.pdbx_description
1 polymer ?
#
loop_
_entity_poly.entity_id
_entity_poly.type
_entity_poly.pdbx_seq_one_letter_code
_entity_poly.pdbx_strand_id
1 'polypeptide(L)'
;MRISIKGILDIAWYLVVFIMLQVLATYLVSILSLLHNGMDFGTALHYLQSHRVFSSTTVIATSAVSSVLTIVLFMSLKWTPVARSYVRSKPWAALFWVVLLSLGTIIPSAWLLEQMEVEVPSGLERMLNALMGNRWGYLSVGILVPIAEETVFRGAVLRTLLQLFRGRTAWLSIILSALIFGLAHFNMAQLPHAFLMGLLLGWMYVRTNSIVPGIVLHWVNNSTIFMVYNLIPSSANGNLVDIFGGSQQAVWMSLLFSLCIMLPALFQLSRRLKKAEPVA
;
A
#
# COMPACT_ATOMS: atom_id res chain seq x y z
N MET A 1 13.30 14.17 27.54
CA MET A 1 13.77 13.19 26.54
C MET A 1 14.05 13.94 25.23
N ARG A 2 15.31 14.08 24.82
CA ARG A 2 15.65 14.76 23.55
C ARG A 2 15.31 13.83 22.40
N ILE A 3 14.45 14.28 21.47
CA ILE A 3 14.16 13.58 20.23
C ILE A 3 15.45 13.55 19.41
N SER A 4 15.87 12.39 18.94
CA SER A 4 17.09 12.25 18.15
C SER A 4 16.90 12.88 16.76
N ILE A 5 17.62 13.95 16.48
CA ILE A 5 17.64 14.61 15.16
C ILE A 5 18.01 13.59 14.07
N LYS A 6 18.95 12.69 14.37
CA LYS A 6 19.34 11.62 13.45
C LYS A 6 18.15 10.78 12.99
N GLY A 7 17.27 10.35 13.91
CA GLY A 7 16.12 9.52 13.52
C GLY A 7 15.09 10.28 12.67
N ILE A 8 14.94 11.59 12.85
CA ILE A 8 14.11 12.43 11.97
C ILE A 8 14.73 12.51 10.57
N LEU A 9 16.04 12.72 10.50
CA LEU A 9 16.78 12.76 9.24
C LEU A 9 16.73 11.40 8.51
N ASP A 10 16.82 10.29 9.26
CA ASP A 10 16.71 8.95 8.69
C ASP A 10 15.32 8.75 8.03
N ILE A 11 14.23 9.15 8.69
CA ILE A 11 12.88 9.08 8.13
C ILE A 11 12.78 9.94 6.86
N ALA A 12 13.21 11.18 6.92
CA ALA A 12 13.21 12.07 5.75
C ALA A 12 14.01 11.46 4.58
N TRP A 13 15.18 10.87 4.89
CA TRP A 13 16.02 10.18 3.90
C TRP A 13 15.33 8.98 3.27
N TYR A 14 14.65 8.12 4.05
CA TYR A 14 13.87 7.00 3.51
C TYR A 14 12.80 7.46 2.52
N LEU A 15 12.07 8.53 2.86
CA LEU A 15 11.03 9.07 2.00
C LEU A 15 11.61 9.69 0.72
N VAL A 16 12.70 10.45 0.83
CA VAL A 16 13.40 11.03 -0.33
C VAL A 16 13.89 9.92 -1.26
N VAL A 17 14.55 8.90 -0.73
CA VAL A 17 15.03 7.77 -1.55
C VAL A 17 13.86 7.02 -2.19
N PHE A 18 12.77 6.78 -1.47
CA PHE A 18 11.57 6.14 -2.02
C PHE A 18 11.00 6.91 -3.21
N ILE A 19 10.87 8.25 -3.08
CA ILE A 19 10.39 9.11 -4.17
C ILE A 19 11.41 9.13 -5.35
N MET A 20 12.70 9.25 -5.05
CA MET A 20 13.74 9.24 -6.09
C MET A 20 13.75 7.93 -6.90
N LEU A 21 13.52 6.78 -6.27
CA LEU A 21 13.42 5.50 -6.97
C LEU A 21 12.21 5.46 -7.92
N GLN A 22 11.08 6.06 -7.54
CA GLN A 22 9.91 6.16 -8.42
C GLN A 22 10.19 7.08 -9.61
N VAL A 23 10.83 8.24 -9.38
CA VAL A 23 11.22 9.17 -10.43
C VAL A 23 12.23 8.51 -11.38
N LEU A 24 13.27 7.86 -10.83
CA LEU A 24 14.29 7.15 -11.61
C LEU A 24 13.66 6.06 -12.48
N ALA A 25 12.78 5.23 -11.90
CA ALA A 25 12.09 4.18 -12.64
C ALA A 25 11.21 4.77 -13.76
N THR A 26 10.54 5.90 -13.50
CA THR A 26 9.71 6.59 -14.50
C THR A 26 10.55 7.01 -15.70
N TYR A 27 11.68 7.69 -15.48
CA TYR A 27 12.55 8.12 -16.57
C TYR A 27 13.17 6.92 -17.30
N LEU A 28 13.69 5.95 -16.58
CA LEU A 28 14.32 4.76 -17.15
C LEU A 28 13.35 3.99 -18.07
N VAL A 29 12.17 3.66 -17.56
CA VAL A 29 11.17 2.89 -18.31
C VAL A 29 10.63 3.70 -19.49
N SER A 30 10.41 5.00 -19.31
CA SER A 30 9.95 5.88 -20.40
C SER A 30 10.97 5.98 -21.52
N ILE A 31 12.26 6.18 -21.20
CA ILE A 31 13.34 6.19 -22.20
C ILE A 31 13.38 4.87 -22.95
N LEU A 32 13.40 3.74 -22.23
CA LEU A 32 13.43 2.40 -22.85
C LEU A 32 12.22 2.16 -23.75
N SER A 33 11.03 2.64 -23.35
CA SER A 33 9.83 2.54 -24.17
C SER A 33 9.92 3.37 -25.47
N LEU A 34 10.48 4.59 -25.40
CA LEU A 34 10.66 5.45 -26.57
C LEU A 34 11.72 4.88 -27.54
N LEU A 35 12.84 4.36 -27.02
CA LEU A 35 13.88 3.69 -27.80
C LEU A 35 13.33 2.43 -28.49
N HIS A 36 12.52 1.63 -27.79
CA HIS A 36 11.87 0.46 -28.35
C HIS A 36 10.93 0.82 -29.52
N ASN A 37 10.30 2.00 -29.46
CA ASN A 37 9.45 2.52 -30.53
C ASN A 37 10.23 3.22 -31.66
N GLY A 38 11.57 3.06 -31.71
CA GLY A 38 12.42 3.54 -32.80
C GLY A 38 12.92 4.98 -32.66
N MET A 39 12.69 5.63 -31.50
CA MET A 39 13.23 6.97 -31.25
C MET A 39 14.70 6.86 -30.84
N ASP A 40 15.56 7.77 -31.31
CA ASP A 40 16.95 7.83 -30.83
C ASP A 40 17.02 8.42 -29.41
N PHE A 41 18.14 8.17 -28.71
CA PHE A 41 18.29 8.57 -27.31
C PHE A 41 18.19 10.07 -27.08
N GLY A 42 18.79 10.89 -27.95
CA GLY A 42 18.77 12.36 -27.81
C GLY A 42 17.36 12.90 -27.95
N THR A 43 16.62 12.45 -28.96
CA THR A 43 15.23 12.81 -29.22
C THR A 43 14.33 12.32 -28.09
N ALA A 44 14.53 11.08 -27.57
CA ALA A 44 13.77 10.54 -26.46
C ALA A 44 13.95 11.38 -25.17
N LEU A 45 15.18 11.78 -24.86
CA LEU A 45 15.49 12.63 -23.71
C LEU A 45 14.84 14.01 -23.83
N HIS A 46 14.94 14.64 -25.01
CA HIS A 46 14.30 15.93 -25.27
C HIS A 46 12.76 15.83 -25.18
N TYR A 47 12.18 14.74 -25.71
CA TYR A 47 10.75 14.49 -25.64
C TYR A 47 10.25 14.43 -24.19
N LEU A 48 10.97 13.77 -23.28
CA LEU A 48 10.60 13.62 -21.86
C LEU A 48 10.70 14.94 -21.06
N GLN A 49 11.39 15.97 -21.56
CA GLN A 49 11.41 17.29 -20.91
C GLN A 49 10.05 18.01 -21.00
N SER A 50 9.29 17.76 -22.06
CA SER A 50 8.01 18.43 -22.34
C SER A 50 6.79 17.49 -22.32
N HIS A 51 7.00 16.18 -22.43
CA HIS A 51 5.93 15.20 -22.53
C HIS A 51 6.12 14.05 -21.52
N ARG A 52 5.00 13.51 -21.07
CA ARG A 52 5.00 12.26 -20.27
C ARG A 52 4.56 11.10 -21.16
N VAL A 53 5.32 10.00 -21.12
CA VAL A 53 4.89 8.75 -21.79
C VAL A 53 3.81 8.11 -20.92
N PHE A 54 2.60 8.06 -21.47
CA PHE A 54 1.44 7.53 -20.76
C PHE A 54 0.83 6.35 -21.56
N SER A 55 1.40 5.17 -21.36
CA SER A 55 0.79 3.92 -21.83
C SER A 55 0.60 2.97 -20.64
N SER A 56 -0.39 2.07 -20.71
CA SER A 56 -0.61 1.09 -19.64
C SER A 56 0.64 0.26 -19.37
N THR A 57 1.36 -0.15 -20.41
CA THR A 57 2.61 -0.92 -20.27
C THR A 57 3.70 -0.13 -19.57
N THR A 58 3.87 1.15 -19.91
CA THR A 58 4.86 2.04 -19.28
C THR A 58 4.53 2.27 -17.81
N VAL A 59 3.27 2.55 -17.48
CA VAL A 59 2.83 2.77 -16.09
C VAL A 59 3.02 1.51 -15.25
N ILE A 60 2.64 0.34 -15.75
CA ILE A 60 2.81 -0.95 -15.07
C ILE A 60 4.30 -1.27 -14.87
N ALA A 61 5.11 -1.14 -15.92
CA ALA A 61 6.55 -1.40 -15.84
C ALA A 61 7.26 -0.44 -14.87
N THR A 62 6.91 0.86 -14.89
CA THR A 62 7.43 1.85 -13.94
C THR A 62 7.10 1.47 -12.50
N SER A 63 5.85 1.13 -12.23
CA SER A 63 5.40 0.73 -10.89
C SER A 63 6.08 -0.57 -10.44
N ALA A 64 6.24 -1.55 -11.31
CA ALA A 64 6.94 -2.80 -10.98
C ALA A 64 8.44 -2.58 -10.74
N VAL A 65 9.12 -1.84 -11.61
CA VAL A 65 10.56 -1.55 -11.50
C VAL A 65 10.84 -0.75 -10.23
N SER A 66 10.09 0.32 -9.96
CA SER A 66 10.27 1.13 -8.75
C SER A 66 10.06 0.31 -7.47
N SER A 67 9.04 -0.57 -7.46
CA SER A 67 8.78 -1.45 -6.32
C SER A 67 9.92 -2.44 -6.08
N VAL A 68 10.43 -3.09 -7.13
CA VAL A 68 11.56 -4.02 -7.02
C VAL A 68 12.82 -3.30 -6.54
N LEU A 69 13.14 -2.13 -7.13
CA LEU A 69 14.29 -1.33 -6.70
C LEU A 69 14.16 -0.92 -5.22
N THR A 70 12.97 -0.51 -4.80
CA THR A 70 12.70 -0.14 -3.40
C THR A 70 12.93 -1.32 -2.46
N ILE A 71 12.35 -2.49 -2.75
CA ILE A 71 12.50 -3.70 -1.93
C ILE A 71 14.00 -4.07 -1.82
N VAL A 72 14.68 -4.18 -2.96
CA VAL A 72 16.08 -4.58 -3.01
C VAL A 72 16.95 -3.59 -2.24
N LEU A 73 16.80 -2.29 -2.45
CA LEU A 73 17.62 -1.27 -1.81
C LEU A 73 17.41 -1.24 -0.29
N PHE A 74 16.15 -1.18 0.17
CA PHE A 74 15.83 -1.07 1.60
C PHE A 74 16.26 -2.32 2.38
N MET A 75 16.16 -3.50 1.76
CA MET A 75 16.58 -4.76 2.38
C MET A 75 18.11 -4.90 2.37
N SER A 76 18.80 -4.56 1.27
CA SER A 76 20.27 -4.66 1.15
C SER A 76 20.99 -3.69 2.09
N LEU A 77 20.47 -2.47 2.25
CA LEU A 77 20.97 -1.47 3.21
C LEU A 77 20.53 -1.74 4.66
N LYS A 78 19.75 -2.82 4.89
CA LYS A 78 19.24 -3.21 6.22
C LYS A 78 18.39 -2.12 6.90
N TRP A 79 17.81 -1.21 6.11
CA TRP A 79 16.85 -0.24 6.63
C TRP A 79 15.57 -0.94 7.10
N THR A 80 15.22 -2.04 6.42
CA THR A 80 14.15 -2.95 6.83
C THR A 80 14.70 -4.33 7.11
N PRO A 81 14.82 -4.74 8.38
CA PRO A 81 15.28 -6.07 8.72
C PRO A 81 14.18 -7.11 8.45
N VAL A 82 14.57 -8.22 7.83
CA VAL A 82 13.65 -9.34 7.59
C VAL A 82 13.48 -10.17 8.86
N ALA A 83 12.26 -10.17 9.41
CA ALA A 83 11.91 -10.98 10.57
C ALA A 83 11.67 -12.46 10.18
N ARG A 84 12.75 -13.20 9.86
CA ARG A 84 12.67 -14.63 9.50
C ARG A 84 12.03 -15.48 10.60
N SER A 85 12.21 -15.11 11.87
CA SER A 85 11.63 -15.79 13.04
C SER A 85 10.10 -15.81 12.98
N TYR A 86 9.45 -14.73 12.54
CA TYR A 86 7.99 -14.68 12.42
C TYR A 86 7.46 -15.70 11.41
N VAL A 87 8.09 -15.82 10.25
CA VAL A 87 7.68 -16.80 9.22
C VAL A 87 7.94 -18.24 9.71
N ARG A 88 9.08 -18.46 10.39
CA ARG A 88 9.43 -19.78 10.96
C ARG A 88 8.48 -20.21 12.06
N SER A 89 7.83 -19.28 12.77
CA SER A 89 6.81 -19.62 13.79
C SER A 89 5.51 -20.16 13.20
N LYS A 90 5.38 -20.23 11.87
CA LYS A 90 4.21 -20.72 11.13
C LYS A 90 2.90 -20.08 11.59
N PRO A 91 2.73 -18.75 11.52
CA PRO A 91 1.61 -18.01 12.09
C PRO A 91 0.32 -18.12 11.24
N TRP A 92 0.03 -19.30 10.69
CA TRP A 92 -1.03 -19.51 9.69
C TRP A 92 -2.41 -19.10 10.20
N ALA A 93 -2.72 -19.46 11.47
CA ALA A 93 -3.99 -19.06 12.06
C ALA A 93 -4.14 -17.55 12.23
N ALA A 94 -3.05 -16.81 12.52
CA ALA A 94 -3.08 -15.36 12.56
C ALA A 94 -3.24 -14.78 11.14
N LEU A 95 -2.50 -15.31 10.17
CA LEU A 95 -2.59 -14.85 8.76
C LEU A 95 -3.98 -15.12 8.15
N PHE A 96 -4.63 -16.21 8.50
CA PHE A 96 -6.03 -16.47 8.11
C PHE A 96 -6.96 -15.34 8.60
N TRP A 97 -6.83 -14.93 9.87
CA TRP A 97 -7.62 -13.82 10.40
C TRP A 97 -7.23 -12.47 9.81
N VAL A 98 -5.98 -12.30 9.37
CA VAL A 98 -5.54 -11.12 8.61
C VAL A 98 -6.26 -11.04 7.27
N VAL A 99 -6.39 -12.17 6.54
CA VAL A 99 -7.14 -12.24 5.27
C VAL A 99 -8.61 -11.85 5.51
N LEU A 100 -9.25 -12.44 6.53
CA LEU A 100 -10.65 -12.11 6.87
C LEU A 100 -10.81 -10.64 7.27
N LEU A 101 -9.87 -10.08 8.03
CA LEU A 101 -9.90 -8.66 8.37
C LEU A 101 -9.82 -7.80 7.12
N SER A 102 -8.90 -8.12 6.20
CA SER A 102 -8.78 -7.37 4.93
C SER A 102 -10.09 -7.38 4.15
N LEU A 103 -10.69 -8.56 3.94
CA LEU A 103 -11.97 -8.69 3.24
C LEU A 103 -13.10 -7.92 3.94
N GLY A 104 -13.16 -8.00 5.27
CA GLY A 104 -14.18 -7.32 6.07
C GLY A 104 -14.03 -5.79 6.10
N THR A 105 -12.86 -5.22 5.77
CA THR A 105 -12.65 -3.76 5.74
C THR A 105 -12.98 -3.11 4.40
N ILE A 106 -13.14 -3.87 3.31
CA ILE A 106 -13.30 -3.33 1.95
C ILE A 106 -14.59 -2.50 1.83
N ILE A 107 -15.74 -3.09 2.10
CA ILE A 107 -17.04 -2.38 1.96
C ILE A 107 -17.14 -1.20 2.95
N PRO A 108 -16.82 -1.33 4.25
CA PRO A 108 -16.84 -0.20 5.16
C PRO A 108 -15.93 0.96 4.74
N SER A 109 -14.72 0.66 4.23
CA SER A 109 -13.82 1.72 3.76
C SER A 109 -14.30 2.37 2.46
N ALA A 110 -14.84 1.59 1.51
CA ALA A 110 -15.42 2.11 0.29
C ALA A 110 -16.63 3.02 0.58
N TRP A 111 -17.51 2.57 1.46
CA TRP A 111 -18.66 3.38 1.90
C TRP A 111 -18.23 4.69 2.56
N LEU A 112 -17.22 4.63 3.44
CA LEU A 112 -16.71 5.84 4.09
C LEU A 112 -16.13 6.85 3.10
N LEU A 113 -15.38 6.36 2.10
CA LEU A 113 -14.82 7.23 1.04
C LEU A 113 -15.92 7.86 0.20
N GLU A 114 -16.97 7.12 -0.12
CA GLU A 114 -18.12 7.62 -0.86
C GLU A 114 -18.81 8.77 -0.10
N GLN A 115 -18.97 8.66 1.25
CA GLN A 115 -19.53 9.73 2.08
C GLN A 115 -18.65 11.00 2.16
N MET A 116 -17.36 10.88 1.84
CA MET A 116 -16.44 12.03 1.87
C MET A 116 -16.49 12.86 0.59
N GLU A 117 -17.15 12.37 -0.46
CA GLU A 117 -17.35 13.05 -1.75
C GLU A 117 -16.05 13.66 -2.34
N VAL A 118 -14.92 12.97 -2.14
CA VAL A 118 -13.62 13.49 -2.61
C VAL A 118 -13.48 13.21 -4.10
N GLU A 119 -13.34 14.25 -4.88
CA GLU A 119 -13.08 14.13 -6.31
C GLU A 119 -11.75 13.43 -6.60
N VAL A 120 -11.78 12.46 -7.52
CA VAL A 120 -10.58 11.79 -8.02
C VAL A 120 -9.99 12.63 -9.15
N PRO A 121 -8.75 13.16 -9.03
CA PRO A 121 -8.14 13.91 -10.11
C PRO A 121 -8.02 13.07 -11.38
N SER A 122 -8.34 13.67 -12.56
CA SER A 122 -8.36 12.95 -13.85
C SER A 122 -7.02 12.28 -14.22
N GLY A 123 -5.89 12.82 -13.73
CA GLY A 123 -4.58 12.20 -13.89
C GLY A 123 -4.41 10.91 -13.10
N LEU A 124 -4.93 10.89 -11.87
CA LEU A 124 -4.95 9.69 -11.02
C LEU A 124 -5.89 8.64 -11.59
N GLU A 125 -7.08 9.04 -12.00
CA GLU A 125 -8.06 8.13 -12.63
C GLU A 125 -7.47 7.42 -13.84
N ARG A 126 -6.82 8.16 -14.76
CA ARG A 126 -6.14 7.56 -15.93
C ARG A 126 -5.05 6.59 -15.51
N MET A 127 -4.26 6.91 -14.48
CA MET A 127 -3.20 6.03 -13.98
C MET A 127 -3.79 4.76 -13.39
N LEU A 128 -4.85 4.86 -12.57
CA LEU A 128 -5.54 3.71 -11.99
C LEU A 128 -6.15 2.83 -13.08
N ASN A 129 -6.83 3.42 -14.06
CA ASN A 129 -7.40 2.68 -15.18
C ASN A 129 -6.32 1.96 -16.02
N ALA A 130 -5.15 2.59 -16.21
CA ALA A 130 -4.02 1.96 -16.89
C ALA A 130 -3.46 0.75 -16.12
N LEU A 131 -3.40 0.85 -14.79
CA LEU A 131 -2.92 -0.22 -13.91
C LEU A 131 -3.95 -1.35 -13.76
N MET A 132 -5.22 -0.99 -13.49
CA MET A 132 -6.27 -1.94 -13.14
C MET A 132 -6.86 -2.63 -14.37
N GLY A 133 -6.95 -1.95 -15.51
CA GLY A 133 -7.52 -2.47 -16.75
C GLY A 133 -6.61 -3.44 -17.52
N ASN A 134 -5.42 -3.74 -17.02
CA ASN A 134 -4.48 -4.65 -17.65
C ASN A 134 -4.10 -5.78 -16.68
N ARG A 135 -4.19 -7.04 -17.13
CA ARG A 135 -3.86 -8.22 -16.31
C ARG A 135 -2.48 -8.18 -15.65
N TRP A 136 -1.48 -7.59 -16.33
CA TRP A 136 -0.13 -7.45 -15.81
C TRP A 136 -0.04 -6.40 -14.68
N GLY A 137 -1.03 -5.50 -14.61
CA GLY A 137 -1.15 -4.56 -13.50
C GLY A 137 -1.32 -5.26 -12.15
N TYR A 138 -1.91 -6.47 -12.11
CA TYR A 138 -2.01 -7.24 -10.88
C TYR A 138 -0.64 -7.56 -10.26
N LEU A 139 0.34 -7.94 -11.08
CA LEU A 139 1.69 -8.20 -10.57
C LEU A 139 2.27 -6.97 -9.88
N SER A 140 2.03 -5.79 -10.45
CA SER A 140 2.50 -4.52 -9.88
C SER A 140 1.67 -4.12 -8.66
N VAL A 141 0.39 -3.76 -8.87
CA VAL A 141 -0.48 -3.18 -7.84
C VAL A 141 -0.89 -4.18 -6.77
N GLY A 142 -1.17 -5.43 -7.17
CA GLY A 142 -1.59 -6.47 -6.25
C GLY A 142 -0.47 -7.03 -5.40
N ILE A 143 0.75 -7.18 -5.94
CA ILE A 143 1.83 -7.91 -5.28
C ILE A 143 3.02 -7.00 -4.93
N LEU A 144 3.65 -6.36 -5.92
CA LEU A 144 4.92 -5.67 -5.71
C LEU A 144 4.79 -4.38 -4.91
N VAL A 145 3.76 -3.57 -5.20
CA VAL A 145 3.50 -2.32 -4.48
C VAL A 145 3.25 -2.56 -2.99
N PRO A 146 2.34 -3.48 -2.56
CA PRO A 146 2.17 -3.81 -1.14
C PRO A 146 3.46 -4.19 -0.43
N ILE A 147 4.32 -5.01 -1.06
CA ILE A 147 5.60 -5.42 -0.46
C ILE A 147 6.54 -4.22 -0.32
N ALA A 148 6.66 -3.38 -1.36
CA ALA A 148 7.52 -2.21 -1.36
C ALA A 148 7.08 -1.19 -0.30
N GLU A 149 5.78 -0.89 -0.24
CA GLU A 149 5.23 0.08 0.72
C GLU A 149 5.37 -0.41 2.17
N GLU A 150 5.06 -1.67 2.46
CA GLU A 150 5.28 -2.21 3.81
C GLU A 150 6.76 -2.22 4.20
N THR A 151 7.65 -2.47 3.23
CA THR A 151 9.10 -2.39 3.45
C THR A 151 9.51 -0.98 3.87
N VAL A 152 9.01 0.06 3.20
CA VAL A 152 9.35 1.47 3.52
C VAL A 152 8.64 1.92 4.79
N PHE A 153 7.28 1.85 4.80
CA PHE A 153 6.50 2.54 5.83
C PHE A 153 6.47 1.80 7.17
N ARG A 154 6.47 0.46 7.19
CA ARG A 154 6.50 -0.34 8.45
C ARG A 154 7.91 -0.76 8.79
N GLY A 155 8.66 -1.25 7.81
CA GLY A 155 10.01 -1.76 8.02
C GLY A 155 11.03 -0.67 8.37
N ALA A 156 10.97 0.50 7.75
CA ALA A 156 11.90 1.60 7.99
C ALA A 156 11.25 2.74 8.80
N VAL A 157 10.21 3.40 8.29
CA VAL A 157 9.64 4.62 8.91
C VAL A 157 9.04 4.34 10.28
N LEU A 158 8.05 3.43 10.40
CA LEU A 158 7.40 3.13 11.69
C LEU A 158 8.40 2.59 12.70
N ARG A 159 9.31 1.71 12.29
CA ARG A 159 10.36 1.19 13.15
C ARG A 159 11.21 2.32 13.75
N THR A 160 11.59 3.30 12.95
CA THR A 160 12.38 4.46 13.41
C THR A 160 11.55 5.36 14.34
N LEU A 161 10.26 5.59 14.03
CA LEU A 161 9.34 6.33 14.91
C LEU A 161 9.19 5.64 16.27
N LEU A 162 9.08 4.31 16.32
CA LEU A 162 9.01 3.56 17.58
C LEU A 162 10.29 3.70 18.42
N GLN A 163 11.44 3.86 17.79
CA GLN A 163 12.71 4.13 18.47
C GLN A 163 12.78 5.57 18.97
N LEU A 164 12.32 6.55 18.17
CA LEU A 164 12.28 7.96 18.51
C LEU A 164 11.37 8.25 19.72
N PHE A 165 10.21 7.59 19.75
CA PHE A 165 9.21 7.76 20.80
C PHE A 165 9.23 6.64 21.85
N ARG A 166 10.40 5.99 22.04
CA ARG A 166 10.57 4.95 23.05
C ARG A 166 10.14 5.48 24.44
N GLY A 167 9.29 4.72 25.15
CA GLY A 167 8.72 5.10 26.44
C GLY A 167 7.39 5.86 26.34
N ARG A 168 6.89 6.16 25.12
CA ARG A 168 5.54 6.66 24.87
C ARG A 168 4.64 5.54 24.35
N THR A 169 3.34 5.82 24.22
CA THR A 169 2.43 4.84 23.60
C THR A 169 2.83 4.57 22.17
N ALA A 170 2.80 3.31 21.74
CA ALA A 170 3.11 2.95 20.35
C ALA A 170 2.12 3.60 19.35
N TRP A 171 0.93 3.97 19.82
CA TRP A 171 -0.10 4.61 18.99
C TRP A 171 0.36 5.94 18.38
N LEU A 172 1.16 6.73 19.08
CA LEU A 172 1.72 7.96 18.48
C LEU A 172 2.55 7.64 17.23
N SER A 173 3.42 6.63 17.30
CA SER A 173 4.23 6.20 16.17
C SER A 173 3.37 5.60 15.03
N ILE A 174 2.33 4.84 15.38
CA ILE A 174 1.39 4.26 14.41
C ILE A 174 0.65 5.37 13.65
N ILE A 175 0.09 6.35 14.37
CA ILE A 175 -0.66 7.47 13.78
C ILE A 175 0.24 8.30 12.86
N LEU A 176 1.44 8.64 13.31
CA LEU A 176 2.40 9.39 12.49
C LEU A 176 2.81 8.62 11.24
N SER A 177 3.10 7.32 11.37
CA SER A 177 3.44 6.48 10.22
C SER A 177 2.27 6.33 9.24
N ALA A 178 1.04 6.19 9.74
CA ALA A 178 -0.17 6.12 8.93
C ALA A 178 -0.44 7.43 8.18
N LEU A 179 -0.21 8.57 8.85
CA LEU A 179 -0.35 9.89 8.23
C LEU A 179 0.70 10.09 7.12
N ILE A 180 1.97 9.75 7.38
CA ILE A 180 3.04 9.82 6.39
C ILE A 180 2.71 8.90 5.19
N PHE A 181 2.19 7.70 5.45
CA PHE A 181 1.76 6.77 4.40
C PHE A 181 0.64 7.34 3.54
N GLY A 182 -0.39 7.91 4.15
CA GLY A 182 -1.48 8.57 3.42
C GLY A 182 -0.99 9.75 2.57
N LEU A 183 -0.15 10.62 3.15
CA LEU A 183 0.41 11.78 2.46
C LEU A 183 1.35 11.39 1.30
N ALA A 184 2.03 10.25 1.39
CA ALA A 184 2.93 9.77 0.35
C ALA A 184 2.22 9.40 -0.97
N HIS A 185 0.90 9.31 -0.97
CA HIS A 185 0.11 9.13 -2.20
C HIS A 185 -0.07 10.43 -3.00
N PHE A 186 0.29 11.58 -2.43
CA PHE A 186 0.21 12.92 -3.06
C PHE A 186 -1.16 13.27 -3.64
N ASN A 187 -2.24 12.68 -3.12
CA ASN A 187 -3.60 13.04 -3.50
C ASN A 187 -4.58 12.84 -2.32
N MET A 188 -5.61 13.68 -2.28
CA MET A 188 -6.60 13.68 -1.20
C MET A 188 -7.61 12.53 -1.32
N ALA A 189 -7.82 11.97 -2.51
CA ALA A 189 -8.77 10.88 -2.70
C ALA A 189 -8.28 9.57 -2.06
N GLN A 190 -6.97 9.29 -2.09
CA GLN A 190 -6.40 8.08 -1.50
C GLN A 190 -6.02 8.25 -0.02
N LEU A 191 -5.78 9.50 0.45
CA LEU A 191 -5.28 9.76 1.80
C LEU A 191 -6.13 9.13 2.92
N PRO A 192 -7.48 9.27 2.94
CA PRO A 192 -8.29 8.72 4.04
C PRO A 192 -8.21 7.19 4.11
N HIS A 193 -8.33 6.51 2.97
CA HIS A 193 -8.22 5.05 2.89
C HIS A 193 -6.82 4.58 3.32
N ALA A 194 -5.77 5.19 2.76
CA ALA A 194 -4.39 4.85 3.10
C ALA A 194 -4.07 5.12 4.58
N PHE A 195 -4.61 6.20 5.16
CA PHE A 195 -4.46 6.48 6.58
C PHE A 195 -5.11 5.39 7.46
N LEU A 196 -6.37 5.03 7.20
CA LEU A 196 -7.08 3.99 7.95
C LEU A 196 -6.40 2.62 7.81
N MET A 197 -6.04 2.26 6.58
CA MET A 197 -5.23 1.08 6.30
C MET A 197 -3.92 1.15 7.08
N GLY A 198 -3.26 2.30 7.06
CA GLY A 198 -2.02 2.59 7.76
C GLY A 198 -2.06 2.32 9.26
N LEU A 199 -3.18 2.61 9.92
CA LEU A 199 -3.39 2.32 11.33
C LEU A 199 -3.42 0.81 11.61
N LEU A 200 -4.15 0.04 10.79
CA LEU A 200 -4.22 -1.43 10.93
C LEU A 200 -2.86 -2.09 10.69
N LEU A 201 -2.19 -1.69 9.62
CA LEU A 201 -0.87 -2.19 9.24
C LEU A 201 0.18 -1.87 10.32
N GLY A 202 0.17 -0.63 10.85
CA GLY A 202 1.04 -0.21 11.94
C GLY A 202 0.78 -0.97 13.23
N TRP A 203 -0.50 -1.18 13.58
CA TRP A 203 -0.87 -1.99 14.74
C TRP A 203 -0.35 -3.43 14.62
N MET A 204 -0.51 -4.07 13.46
CA MET A 204 0.00 -5.43 13.23
C MET A 204 1.53 -5.49 13.36
N TYR A 205 2.23 -4.48 12.80
CA TYR A 205 3.69 -4.40 12.92
C TYR A 205 4.14 -4.30 14.38
N VAL A 206 3.53 -3.43 15.17
CA VAL A 206 3.87 -3.26 16.60
C VAL A 206 3.62 -4.56 17.37
N ARG A 207 2.55 -5.28 17.06
CA ARG A 207 2.20 -6.55 17.73
C ARG A 207 3.15 -7.68 17.38
N THR A 208 3.68 -7.72 16.15
CA THR A 208 4.46 -8.86 15.65
C THR A 208 5.94 -8.58 15.45
N ASN A 209 6.31 -7.30 15.37
CA ASN A 209 7.63 -6.84 14.92
C ASN A 209 8.01 -7.41 13.54
N SER A 210 7.02 -7.60 12.66
CA SER A 210 7.17 -8.16 11.32
C SER A 210 6.27 -7.43 10.33
N ILE A 211 6.77 -7.20 9.12
CA ILE A 211 5.98 -6.64 8.01
C ILE A 211 5.04 -7.66 7.36
N VAL A 212 5.21 -8.96 7.64
CA VAL A 212 4.50 -10.05 6.95
C VAL A 212 2.98 -9.95 7.09
N PRO A 213 2.39 -9.77 8.30
CA PRO A 213 0.94 -9.61 8.41
C PRO A 213 0.42 -8.38 7.65
N GLY A 214 1.19 -7.29 7.66
CA GLY A 214 0.89 -6.09 6.89
C GLY A 214 0.89 -6.37 5.39
N ILE A 215 1.91 -7.03 4.86
CA ILE A 215 1.99 -7.43 3.45
C ILE A 215 0.77 -8.28 3.07
N VAL A 216 0.36 -9.26 3.90
CA VAL A 216 -0.79 -10.11 3.61
C VAL A 216 -2.09 -9.31 3.58
N LEU A 217 -2.33 -8.44 4.57
CA LEU A 217 -3.52 -7.58 4.58
C LEU A 217 -3.58 -6.68 3.36
N HIS A 218 -2.49 -5.99 3.07
CA HIS A 218 -2.39 -5.05 1.96
C HIS A 218 -2.53 -5.76 0.59
N TRP A 219 -1.85 -6.91 0.43
CA TRP A 219 -2.00 -7.76 -0.75
C TRP A 219 -3.45 -8.20 -0.98
N VAL A 220 -4.14 -8.71 0.05
CA VAL A 220 -5.54 -9.16 -0.07
C VAL A 220 -6.44 -7.97 -0.42
N ASN A 221 -6.25 -6.81 0.21
CA ASN A 221 -7.00 -5.59 -0.11
C ASN A 221 -6.86 -5.22 -1.59
N ASN A 222 -5.62 -5.06 -2.07
CA ASN A 222 -5.37 -4.64 -3.44
C ASN A 222 -5.81 -5.71 -4.46
N SER A 223 -5.62 -7.00 -4.13
CA SER A 223 -6.10 -8.10 -4.97
C SER A 223 -7.61 -8.12 -5.11
N THR A 224 -8.34 -7.89 -4.01
CA THR A 224 -9.81 -7.85 -4.04
C THR A 224 -10.30 -6.65 -4.84
N ILE A 225 -9.72 -5.46 -4.63
CA ILE A 225 -10.06 -4.27 -5.43
C ILE A 225 -9.77 -4.51 -6.91
N PHE A 226 -8.62 -5.11 -7.25
CA PHE A 226 -8.29 -5.47 -8.63
C PHE A 226 -9.31 -6.45 -9.23
N MET A 227 -9.72 -7.48 -8.49
CA MET A 227 -10.72 -8.44 -8.94
C MET A 227 -12.09 -7.78 -9.13
N VAL A 228 -12.54 -6.97 -8.18
CA VAL A 228 -13.82 -6.25 -8.27
C VAL A 228 -13.84 -5.35 -9.51
N TYR A 229 -12.78 -4.56 -9.73
CA TYR A 229 -12.65 -3.70 -10.91
C TYR A 229 -12.77 -4.46 -12.23
N ASN A 230 -12.17 -5.66 -12.32
CA ASN A 230 -12.17 -6.44 -13.57
C ASN A 230 -13.38 -7.36 -13.76
N LEU A 231 -14.06 -7.76 -12.68
CA LEU A 231 -15.19 -8.68 -12.74
C LEU A 231 -16.54 -7.98 -12.70
N ILE A 232 -16.60 -6.77 -12.14
CA ILE A 232 -17.83 -6.00 -11.97
C ILE A 232 -17.70 -4.66 -12.72
N PRO A 233 -18.16 -4.55 -13.96
CA PRO A 233 -17.98 -3.33 -14.78
C PRO A 233 -18.53 -2.05 -14.12
N SER A 234 -19.62 -2.15 -13.35
CA SER A 234 -20.20 -1.03 -12.62
C SER A 234 -19.31 -0.48 -11.50
N SER A 235 -18.30 -1.23 -11.07
CA SER A 235 -17.33 -0.76 -10.05
C SER A 235 -16.43 0.39 -10.55
N ALA A 236 -16.31 0.55 -11.85
CA ALA A 236 -15.54 1.65 -12.45
C ALA A 236 -16.15 3.04 -12.14
N ASN A 237 -17.45 3.10 -11.85
CA ASN A 237 -18.14 4.34 -11.46
C ASN A 237 -17.89 4.73 -9.99
N GLY A 238 -17.29 3.83 -9.20
CA GLY A 238 -16.90 4.09 -7.82
C GLY A 238 -18.01 4.02 -6.76
N ASN A 239 -19.29 3.93 -7.15
CA ASN A 239 -20.41 3.93 -6.22
C ASN A 239 -20.82 2.51 -5.81
N LEU A 240 -20.97 2.29 -4.50
CA LEU A 240 -21.42 0.99 -3.96
C LEU A 240 -22.81 0.61 -4.46
N VAL A 241 -23.72 1.57 -4.58
CA VAL A 241 -25.08 1.33 -5.07
C VAL A 241 -25.06 0.73 -6.47
N ASP A 242 -24.17 1.21 -7.36
CA ASP A 242 -24.03 0.69 -8.72
C ASP A 242 -23.47 -0.73 -8.73
N ILE A 243 -22.51 -1.02 -7.85
CA ILE A 243 -21.93 -2.37 -7.66
C ILE A 243 -23.02 -3.36 -7.24
N PHE A 244 -24.00 -2.91 -6.42
CA PHE A 244 -25.09 -3.72 -5.91
C PHE A 244 -26.41 -3.57 -6.73
N GLY A 245 -26.29 -3.24 -8.01
CA GLY A 245 -27.41 -3.21 -8.97
C GLY A 245 -28.49 -2.16 -8.65
N GLY A 246 -28.11 -1.04 -8.07
CA GLY A 246 -29.01 0.05 -7.70
C GLY A 246 -29.72 -0.12 -6.35
N SER A 247 -29.41 -1.17 -5.59
CA SER A 247 -30.11 -1.50 -4.34
C SER A 247 -29.41 -0.91 -3.10
N GLN A 248 -29.96 0.15 -2.53
CA GLN A 248 -29.51 0.71 -1.25
C GLN A 248 -29.63 -0.29 -0.09
N GLN A 249 -30.65 -1.15 -0.12
CA GLN A 249 -30.79 -2.22 0.88
C GLN A 249 -29.63 -3.21 0.82
N ALA A 250 -29.18 -3.59 -0.40
CA ALA A 250 -28.03 -4.48 -0.56
C ALA A 250 -26.74 -3.84 -0.04
N VAL A 251 -26.54 -2.52 -0.19
CA VAL A 251 -25.42 -1.79 0.41
C VAL A 251 -25.43 -1.91 1.94
N TRP A 252 -26.58 -1.66 2.60
CA TRP A 252 -26.67 -1.79 4.06
C TRP A 252 -26.45 -3.22 4.54
N MET A 253 -26.99 -4.21 3.82
CA MET A 253 -26.75 -5.61 4.14
C MET A 253 -25.27 -6.01 3.96
N SER A 254 -24.61 -5.54 2.92
CA SER A 254 -23.18 -5.80 2.69
C SER A 254 -22.29 -5.17 3.77
N LEU A 255 -22.64 -3.96 4.23
CA LEU A 255 -21.97 -3.33 5.39
C LEU A 255 -22.13 -4.18 6.65
N LEU A 256 -23.34 -4.65 6.95
CA LEU A 256 -23.60 -5.50 8.10
C LEU A 256 -22.79 -6.81 8.03
N PHE A 257 -22.79 -7.49 6.88
CA PHE A 257 -21.99 -8.71 6.70
C PHE A 257 -20.48 -8.45 6.81
N SER A 258 -20.00 -7.32 6.27
CA SER A 258 -18.61 -6.91 6.40
C SER A 258 -18.23 -6.70 7.88
N LEU A 259 -19.07 -6.06 8.67
CA LEU A 259 -18.86 -5.91 10.12
C LEU A 259 -18.88 -7.25 10.85
N CYS A 260 -19.76 -8.19 10.45
CA CYS A 260 -19.78 -9.55 11.01
C CYS A 260 -18.51 -10.34 10.71
N ILE A 261 -17.73 -10.00 9.67
CA ILE A 261 -16.42 -10.57 9.39
C ILE A 261 -15.33 -9.78 10.11
N MET A 262 -15.36 -8.45 10.00
CA MET A 262 -14.32 -7.56 10.50
C MET A 262 -14.16 -7.62 12.02
N LEU A 263 -15.27 -7.55 12.78
CA LEU A 263 -15.22 -7.49 14.24
C LEU A 263 -14.67 -8.79 14.87
N PRO A 264 -15.11 -10.00 14.49
CA PRO A 264 -14.48 -11.24 14.95
C PRO A 264 -13.00 -11.34 14.53
N ALA A 265 -12.65 -10.89 13.32
CA ALA A 265 -11.27 -10.90 12.86
C ALA A 265 -10.39 -9.99 13.72
N LEU A 266 -10.81 -8.77 14.01
CA LEU A 266 -10.12 -7.85 14.94
C LEU A 266 -9.96 -8.47 16.33
N PHE A 267 -11.03 -9.06 16.87
CA PHE A 267 -10.99 -9.72 18.17
C PHE A 267 -9.98 -10.87 18.19
N GLN A 268 -10.00 -11.76 17.20
CA GLN A 268 -9.07 -12.87 17.11
C GLN A 268 -7.63 -12.40 16.94
N LEU A 269 -7.39 -11.38 16.10
CA LEU A 269 -6.05 -10.82 15.90
C LEU A 269 -5.53 -10.12 17.15
N SER A 270 -6.37 -9.43 17.93
CA SER A 270 -5.96 -8.81 19.19
C SER A 270 -5.37 -9.83 20.17
N ARG A 271 -5.80 -11.09 20.09
CA ARG A 271 -5.32 -12.20 20.93
C ARG A 271 -4.17 -13.00 20.31
N ARG A 272 -4.13 -13.13 18.97
CA ARG A 272 -3.21 -14.01 18.25
C ARG A 272 -1.94 -13.34 17.74
N LEU A 273 -1.98 -12.03 17.47
CA LEU A 273 -0.78 -11.32 17.04
C LEU A 273 0.20 -11.19 18.20
N LYS A 274 1.31 -11.92 18.11
CA LYS A 274 2.39 -11.93 19.10
C LYS A 274 3.72 -11.81 18.37
N LYS A 275 4.72 -11.25 19.07
CA LYS A 275 6.11 -11.28 18.59
C LYS A 275 6.56 -12.73 18.53
N ALA A 276 7.26 -13.10 17.46
CA ALA A 276 7.90 -14.40 17.41
C ALA A 276 9.00 -14.47 18.47
N GLU A 277 9.08 -15.59 19.16
CA GLU A 277 10.19 -15.84 20.07
C GLU A 277 11.50 -15.94 19.29
N PRO A 278 12.62 -15.47 19.87
CA PRO A 278 13.92 -15.68 19.25
C PRO A 278 14.12 -17.18 19.03
N VAL A 279 14.50 -17.58 17.83
CA VAL A 279 14.91 -18.97 17.57
C VAL A 279 16.23 -19.15 18.32
N ALA A 280 16.24 -20.05 19.31
CA ALA A 280 17.43 -20.45 20.07
C ALA A 280 18.51 -21.01 19.13
#